data_970b59ddf7440d6aba32e45b8c499507
#
_entry.id   970b59ddf7440d6aba32e45b8c499507
#
_cell.length_a   1.000
_cell.length_b   1.000
_cell.length_c   1.000
_cell.angle_alpha   90.00
_cell.angle_beta   90.00
_cell.angle_gamma   90.00
#
_symmetry.space_group_name_H-M   'P 1'
#
loop_
_entity.id
_entity.type
_entity.pdbx_description
1 polymer ?
#
loop_
_entity_poly.entity_id
_entity_poly.type
_entity_poly.pdbx_seq_one_letter_code
_entity_poly.pdbx_strand_id
1 'polypeptide(L)'
;MPFDNPVSALRDIADAVDSIQQFTEGMDFEAFRQDLKTIAAVERKLLVISEAAIRLKEDAARLCPGLPWPEIRGIGNWLRHQYDRVDLETLCNTLQDDLPPLSTSVRRALSNPPTKDSTPEP
;
A
#
# COMPACT_ATOMS: atom_id res chain seq x y z
N MET A 1 -5.08 5.62 21.56
CA MET A 1 -4.90 5.27 21.51
C MET A 1 -4.38 4.85 21.05
N PRO A 2 -4.51 5.02 21.06
CA PRO A 2 -3.70 4.75 20.69
C PRO A 2 -3.08 4.03 20.19
N PHE A 3 -3.28 3.65 19.66
CA PHE A 3 -2.35 2.79 19.52
C PHE A 3 -2.04 2.53 18.16
N ASP A 4 -0.95 2.97 17.72
CA ASP A 4 -0.35 2.64 16.47
C ASP A 4 0.19 1.25 16.56
N ASN A 5 -0.68 0.30 16.42
CA ASN A 5 -0.29 -1.09 16.38
C ASN A 5 0.27 -1.38 14.99
N PRO A 6 1.58 -1.64 14.86
CA PRO A 6 2.15 -1.88 13.54
C PRO A 6 1.53 -3.08 12.83
N VAL A 7 1.09 -4.10 13.57
CA VAL A 7 0.44 -5.25 12.95
C VAL A 7 -0.83 -4.84 12.25
N SER A 8 -1.62 -3.97 12.87
CA SER A 8 -2.87 -3.49 12.26
C SER A 8 -2.59 -2.75 10.97
N ALA A 9 -1.60 -1.84 10.98
CA ALA A 9 -1.26 -1.09 9.78
C ALA A 9 -0.71 -1.99 8.68
N LEU A 10 0.15 -2.93 9.04
CA LEU A 10 0.66 -3.88 8.04
C LEU A 10 -0.46 -4.72 7.44
N ARG A 11 -1.41 -5.13 8.26
CA ARG A 11 -2.54 -5.91 7.78
C ARG A 11 -3.41 -5.11 6.83
N ASP A 12 -3.62 -3.82 7.14
CA ASP A 12 -4.37 -2.96 6.24
C ASP A 12 -3.68 -2.85 4.88
N ILE A 13 -2.36 -2.77 4.87
CA ILE A 13 -1.62 -2.73 3.61
C ILE A 13 -1.79 -4.04 2.85
N ALA A 14 -1.60 -5.17 3.51
CA ALA A 14 -1.71 -6.47 2.85
C ALA A 14 -3.11 -6.67 2.28
N ASP A 15 -4.14 -6.34 3.05
CA ASP A 15 -5.51 -6.50 2.59
C ASP A 15 -5.81 -5.57 1.42
N ALA A 16 -5.30 -4.35 1.45
CA ALA A 16 -5.51 -3.41 0.36
C ALA A 16 -4.85 -3.89 -0.92
N VAL A 17 -3.62 -4.42 -0.82
CA VAL A 17 -2.95 -4.97 -2.00
C VAL A 17 -3.75 -6.14 -2.57
N ASP A 18 -4.23 -7.03 -1.70
CA ASP A 18 -5.05 -8.16 -2.15
C ASP A 18 -6.30 -7.69 -2.88
N SER A 19 -6.97 -6.68 -2.33
CA SER A 19 -8.17 -6.14 -2.96
C SER A 19 -7.86 -5.58 -4.35
N ILE A 20 -6.76 -4.83 -4.46
CA ILE A 20 -6.36 -4.26 -5.75
C ILE A 20 -6.11 -5.37 -6.76
N GLN A 21 -5.41 -6.43 -6.34
CA GLN A 21 -5.12 -7.54 -7.23
C GLN A 21 -6.40 -8.24 -7.69
N GLN A 22 -7.36 -8.39 -6.79
CA GLN A 22 -8.66 -8.96 -7.15
C GLN A 22 -9.42 -8.07 -8.11
N PHE A 23 -9.45 -6.76 -7.85
CA PHE A 23 -10.19 -5.82 -8.69
C PHE A 23 -9.64 -5.78 -10.11
N THR A 24 -8.35 -5.99 -10.27
CA THR A 24 -7.70 -5.85 -11.58
C THR A 24 -7.37 -7.19 -12.23
N GLU A 25 -7.81 -8.28 -11.62
CA GLU A 25 -7.49 -9.62 -12.10
C GLU A 25 -7.98 -9.79 -13.54
N GLY A 26 -7.09 -10.24 -14.41
CA GLY A 26 -7.44 -10.46 -15.81
C GLY A 26 -7.52 -9.21 -16.67
N MET A 27 -7.23 -8.04 -16.12
CA MET A 27 -7.29 -6.79 -16.86
C MET A 27 -5.94 -6.42 -17.43
N ASP A 28 -5.91 -6.10 -18.72
CA ASP A 28 -4.76 -5.40 -19.28
C ASP A 28 -4.99 -3.89 -19.12
N PHE A 29 -4.05 -3.09 -19.60
CA PHE A 29 -4.16 -1.65 -19.44
C PHE A 29 -5.40 -1.10 -20.11
N GLU A 30 -5.74 -1.60 -21.30
CA GLU A 30 -6.92 -1.11 -22.01
C GLU A 30 -8.21 -1.38 -21.26
N ALA A 31 -8.34 -2.58 -20.68
CA ALA A 31 -9.51 -2.90 -19.87
C ALA A 31 -9.57 -2.03 -18.64
N PHE A 32 -8.43 -1.83 -17.99
CA PHE A 32 -8.36 -1.05 -16.76
C PHE A 32 -8.74 0.41 -17.01
N ARG A 33 -8.18 1.01 -18.06
CA ARG A 33 -8.40 2.45 -18.27
C ARG A 33 -9.83 2.78 -18.64
N GLN A 34 -10.60 1.78 -19.09
CA GLN A 34 -12.00 1.99 -19.47
C GLN A 34 -12.97 1.68 -18.33
N ASP A 35 -12.47 1.12 -17.23
CA ASP A 35 -13.34 0.69 -16.14
C ASP A 35 -13.25 1.68 -14.99
N LEU A 36 -14.13 2.67 -15.03
CA LEU A 36 -14.09 3.76 -14.05
C LEU A 36 -14.36 3.26 -12.64
N LYS A 37 -15.19 2.25 -12.48
CA LYS A 37 -15.45 1.68 -11.15
C LYS A 37 -14.19 1.05 -10.58
N THR A 38 -13.51 0.28 -11.38
CA THR A 38 -12.28 -0.37 -10.92
C THR A 38 -11.21 0.66 -10.59
N ILE A 39 -11.07 1.69 -11.43
CA ILE A 39 -10.11 2.76 -11.15
C ILE A 39 -10.42 3.41 -9.80
N ALA A 40 -11.69 3.75 -9.56
CA ALA A 40 -12.07 4.38 -8.30
C ALA A 40 -11.79 3.47 -7.10
N ALA A 41 -12.08 2.18 -7.24
CA ALA A 41 -11.83 1.22 -6.17
C ALA A 41 -10.34 1.08 -5.89
N VAL A 42 -9.53 1.04 -6.93
CA VAL A 42 -8.07 0.94 -6.80
C VAL A 42 -7.54 2.19 -6.09
N GLU A 43 -8.00 3.37 -6.51
CA GLU A 43 -7.56 4.61 -5.88
C GLU A 43 -7.88 4.62 -4.39
N ARG A 44 -9.07 4.15 -4.04
CA ARG A 44 -9.43 4.08 -2.62
C ARG A 44 -8.50 3.17 -1.84
N LYS A 45 -8.15 2.03 -2.41
CA LYS A 45 -7.25 1.10 -1.72
C LYS A 45 -5.83 1.63 -1.65
N LEU A 46 -5.38 2.36 -2.67
CA LEU A 46 -4.08 3.01 -2.60
C LEU A 46 -4.05 4.05 -1.48
N LEU A 47 -5.15 4.76 -1.28
CA LEU A 47 -5.25 5.70 -0.18
C LEU A 47 -5.14 4.99 1.17
N VAL A 48 -5.77 3.82 1.30
CA VAL A 48 -5.64 3.02 2.52
C VAL A 48 -4.18 2.65 2.77
N ILE A 49 -3.47 2.24 1.72
CA ILE A 49 -2.04 1.90 1.84
C ILE A 49 -1.24 3.11 2.31
N SER A 50 -1.49 4.26 1.70
CA SER A 50 -0.78 5.49 2.06
C SER A 50 -1.03 5.85 3.53
N GLU A 51 -2.27 5.79 3.97
CA GLU A 51 -2.63 6.12 5.34
C GLU A 51 -2.02 5.15 6.33
N ALA A 52 -2.00 3.86 5.99
CA ALA A 52 -1.39 2.86 6.85
C ALA A 52 0.12 3.08 6.96
N ALA A 53 0.75 3.43 5.83
CA ALA A 53 2.18 3.74 5.84
C ALA A 53 2.49 4.94 6.73
N ILE A 54 1.62 5.94 6.72
CA ILE A 54 1.79 7.11 7.58
C ILE A 54 1.68 6.69 9.06
N ARG A 55 0.73 5.83 9.38
CA ARG A 55 0.57 5.36 10.76
C ARG A 55 1.78 4.56 11.25
N LEU A 56 2.45 3.84 10.33
CA LEU A 56 3.63 3.06 10.70
C LEU A 56 4.81 3.93 11.13
N LYS A 57 4.91 5.13 10.60
CA LYS A 57 6.00 6.04 10.91
C LYS A 57 7.35 5.35 10.71
N GLU A 58 8.24 5.42 11.69
CA GLU A 58 9.56 4.82 11.57
C GLU A 58 9.54 3.30 11.56
N ASP A 59 8.47 2.70 12.06
CA ASP A 59 8.35 1.24 12.05
C ASP A 59 8.30 0.70 10.63
N ALA A 60 7.84 1.49 9.66
CA ALA A 60 7.77 1.02 8.29
C ALA A 60 9.14 0.57 7.78
N ALA A 61 10.14 1.43 7.91
CA ALA A 61 11.48 1.10 7.44
C ALA A 61 12.15 0.03 8.30
N ARG A 62 11.80 -0.01 9.58
CA ARG A 62 12.36 -1.01 10.49
C ARG A 62 11.84 -2.40 10.17
N LEU A 63 10.54 -2.52 9.93
CA LEU A 63 9.91 -3.82 9.71
C LEU A 63 9.99 -4.28 8.27
N CYS A 64 10.00 -3.35 7.34
CA CYS A 64 10.00 -3.64 5.91
C CYS A 64 11.05 -2.76 5.25
N PRO A 65 12.34 -3.08 5.45
CA PRO A 65 13.41 -2.23 4.90
C PRO A 65 13.48 -2.35 3.39
N GLY A 66 14.05 -1.33 2.77
CA GLY A 66 14.32 -1.37 1.34
C GLY A 66 13.18 -0.91 0.45
N LEU A 67 12.04 -0.53 1.03
CA LEU A 67 10.92 -0.02 0.26
C LEU A 67 10.92 1.50 0.25
N PRO A 68 10.35 2.11 -0.79
CA PRO A 68 10.34 3.58 -0.90
C PRO A 68 9.21 4.17 -0.06
N TRP A 69 9.34 4.11 1.26
CA TRP A 69 8.28 4.55 2.17
C TRP A 69 7.87 6.00 1.99
N PRO A 70 8.79 6.95 1.74
CA PRO A 70 8.32 8.32 1.49
C PRO A 70 7.36 8.41 0.32
N GLU A 71 7.64 7.69 -0.77
CA GLU A 71 6.76 7.67 -1.93
C GLU A 71 5.44 6.99 -1.62
N ILE A 72 5.48 5.91 -0.86
CA ILE A 72 4.25 5.20 -0.47
C ILE A 72 3.37 6.12 0.37
N ARG A 73 3.96 6.82 1.32
CA ARG A 73 3.21 7.78 2.13
C ARG A 73 2.64 8.90 1.29
N GLY A 74 3.33 9.26 0.21
CA GLY A 74 2.90 10.35 -0.65
C GLY A 74 1.80 10.01 -1.63
N ILE A 75 1.43 8.73 -1.75
CA ILE A 75 0.41 8.31 -2.71
C ILE A 75 -0.90 9.05 -2.50
N GLY A 76 -1.33 9.19 -1.26
CA GLY A 76 -2.59 9.89 -0.97
C GLY A 76 -2.56 11.33 -1.43
N ASN A 77 -1.45 12.02 -1.19
CA ASN A 77 -1.31 13.40 -1.63
C ASN A 77 -1.30 13.49 -3.15
N TRP A 78 -0.60 12.56 -3.82
CA TRP A 78 -0.58 12.51 -5.26
C TRP A 78 -1.97 12.34 -5.83
N LEU A 79 -2.76 11.41 -5.27
CA LEU A 79 -4.12 11.17 -5.73
C LEU A 79 -4.99 12.41 -5.57
N ARG A 80 -4.86 13.11 -4.45
CA ARG A 80 -5.68 14.30 -4.19
C ARG A 80 -5.37 15.42 -5.16
N HIS A 81 -4.11 15.57 -5.54
CA HIS A 81 -3.69 16.66 -6.41
C HIS A 81 -3.80 16.35 -7.89
N GLN A 82 -4.00 15.07 -8.23
CA GLN A 82 -4.09 14.63 -9.62
C GLN A 82 -5.48 14.11 -9.97
N TYR A 83 -6.47 14.40 -9.13
CA TYR A 83 -7.71 13.67 -9.29
C TYR A 83 -8.44 14.03 -10.61
N ASP A 84 -8.17 15.19 -11.20
CA ASP A 84 -8.74 15.55 -12.49
C ASP A 84 -8.03 14.86 -13.65
N ARG A 85 -6.82 14.41 -13.41
CA ARG A 85 -5.97 13.89 -14.45
C ARG A 85 -5.04 12.87 -13.89
N VAL A 86 -5.58 11.86 -13.20
CA VAL A 86 -4.73 10.76 -12.76
C VAL A 86 -4.10 10.16 -14.01
N ASP A 87 -2.79 10.10 -14.02
CA ASP A 87 -2.05 9.47 -15.09
C ASP A 87 -2.23 7.97 -14.94
N LEU A 88 -3.14 7.40 -15.73
CA LEU A 88 -3.48 5.98 -15.62
C LEU A 88 -2.31 5.08 -15.95
N GLU A 89 -1.41 5.54 -16.82
CA GLU A 89 -0.22 4.76 -17.11
C GLU A 89 0.68 4.66 -15.90
N THR A 90 0.91 5.79 -15.23
CA THR A 90 1.70 5.80 -13.99
C THR A 90 1.03 4.95 -12.93
N LEU A 91 -0.29 5.06 -12.81
CA LEU A 91 -1.02 4.26 -11.85
C LEU A 91 -0.85 2.77 -12.13
N CYS A 92 -1.02 2.37 -13.38
CA CYS A 92 -0.88 0.98 -13.77
C CYS A 92 0.53 0.46 -13.48
N ASN A 93 1.55 1.27 -13.78
CA ASN A 93 2.93 0.89 -13.48
C ASN A 93 3.15 0.70 -11.98
N THR A 94 2.55 1.56 -11.18
CA THR A 94 2.63 1.42 -9.72
C THR A 94 2.03 0.08 -9.29
N LEU A 95 0.88 -0.28 -9.85
CA LEU A 95 0.22 -1.53 -9.50
C LEU A 95 1.06 -2.74 -9.90
N GLN A 96 1.73 -2.68 -11.03
CA GLN A 96 2.49 -3.80 -11.55
C GLN A 96 3.88 -3.91 -10.95
N ASP A 97 4.53 -2.78 -10.69
CA ASP A 97 5.94 -2.78 -10.32
C ASP A 97 6.16 -2.59 -8.83
N ASP A 98 5.31 -1.81 -8.19
CA ASP A 98 5.57 -1.41 -6.80
C ASP A 98 4.80 -2.23 -5.78
N LEU A 99 3.61 -2.69 -6.12
CA LEU A 99 2.80 -3.44 -5.16
C LEU A 99 3.35 -4.83 -4.85
N PRO A 100 3.87 -5.59 -5.84
CA PRO A 100 4.38 -6.93 -5.48
C PRO A 100 5.52 -6.91 -4.47
N PRO A 101 6.53 -6.04 -4.59
CA PRO A 101 7.56 -5.99 -3.54
C PRO A 101 7.00 -5.56 -2.19
N LEU A 102 6.06 -4.63 -2.18
CA LEU A 102 5.40 -4.20 -0.96
C LEU A 102 4.66 -5.36 -0.31
N SER A 103 3.89 -6.09 -1.10
CA SER A 103 3.14 -7.24 -0.60
C SER A 103 4.07 -8.28 0.01
N THR A 104 5.15 -8.61 -0.69
CA THR A 104 6.09 -9.62 -0.23
C THR A 104 6.69 -9.22 1.11
N SER A 105 7.13 -7.98 1.23
CA SER A 105 7.79 -7.51 2.44
C SER A 105 6.82 -7.45 3.62
N VAL A 106 5.60 -6.94 3.37
CA VAL A 106 4.61 -6.82 4.43
C VAL A 106 4.16 -8.20 4.91
N ARG A 107 3.96 -9.15 4.00
CA ARG A 107 3.58 -10.51 4.40
C ARG A 107 4.67 -11.20 5.19
N ARG A 108 5.91 -10.96 4.84
CA ARG A 108 7.03 -11.50 5.59
C ARG A 108 7.03 -10.96 7.03
N ALA A 109 6.80 -9.66 7.17
CA ALA A 109 6.74 -9.05 8.49
C ALA A 109 5.57 -9.59 9.29
N LEU A 110 4.44 -9.86 8.65
CA LEU A 110 3.26 -10.40 9.32
C LEU A 110 3.43 -11.86 9.72
N SER A 111 4.21 -12.63 8.98
CA SER A 111 4.44 -14.03 9.32
C SER A 111 5.33 -14.17 10.55
N ASN A 112 6.00 -13.11 10.93
CA ASN A 112 6.77 -13.05 12.16
C ASN A 112 6.36 -11.75 12.85
N PRO A 113 5.14 -11.71 13.44
CA PRO A 113 4.54 -10.44 13.81
C PRO A 113 5.36 -9.68 14.84
N PRO A 114 5.54 -8.38 14.60
CA PRO A 114 6.18 -7.54 15.61
C PRO A 114 5.25 -7.36 16.79
N THR A 115 5.81 -7.30 17.96
CA THR A 115 5.06 -6.94 19.14
C THR A 115 5.61 -5.62 19.66
N LYS A 116 4.87 -4.99 20.55
CA LYS A 116 5.39 -3.81 21.19
C LYS A 116 6.68 -4.10 21.95
N ASP A 117 6.81 -5.33 22.37
CA ASP A 117 7.96 -5.76 23.15
C ASP A 117 9.00 -6.44 22.29
N SER A 118 8.86 -6.37 20.98
CA SER A 118 9.83 -6.98 20.09
C SER A 118 11.11 -6.19 19.98
N THR A 119 11.20 -5.07 20.67
CA THR A 119 12.49 -4.42 20.80
C THR A 119 13.45 -5.41 21.42
N PRO A 120 14.64 -5.55 20.86
CA PRO A 120 15.60 -6.48 21.44
C PRO A 120 15.84 -6.15 22.89
N GLU A 121 15.76 -7.15 23.69
CA GLU A 121 16.12 -6.97 25.07
C GLU A 121 17.59 -6.70 25.16
N PRO A 122 17.98 -5.76 25.95
CA PRO A 122 19.40 -5.50 26.13
C PRO A 122 20.11 -6.71 26.70
#